data_f6ac544f8d8c8d556c42f8c0f8d7d4ed
#
_entry.id   f6ac544f8d8c8d556c42f8c0f8d7d4ed
#
_cell.length_a   1.000
_cell.length_b   1.000
_cell.length_c   1.000
_cell.angle_alpha   90.00
_cell.angle_beta   90.00
_cell.angle_gamma   90.00
#
_symmetry.space_group_name_H-M   'P 1'
#
loop_
_entity.id
_entity.type
_entity.pdbx_description
1 polymer ?
#
loop_
_entity_poly.entity_id
_entity_poly.type
_entity_poly.pdbx_seq_one_letter_code
_entity_poly.pdbx_strand_id
1 'polypeptide(L)'
;MTAEPAFLLHRRAYRETSALVDLLTLNHGRIRAVAHGGQRPGSKSRQRLQPFTPLFVSWRGERELKRLTLMESRGHTALLAGEGLLCGLYANEIATRLLPLELVATDVFAFYSALLDALPVPAERGLALRRYEWALLEVLEATPRFCTPEGGALDPHQRYRFDADSRAFVAAEQGIEGRTLRYIEQGDWQPTGLASALKAVMR
;
A
#
# COMPACT_ATOMS: atom_id res chain seq x y z
N MET A 1 2.20 22.52 -13.12
CA MET A 1 1.83 21.11 -12.95
C MET A 1 0.34 21.02 -12.81
N THR A 2 -0.28 20.07 -13.51
CA THR A 2 -1.70 19.76 -13.39
C THR A 2 -1.94 19.10 -12.03
N ALA A 3 -3.09 19.37 -11.42
CA ALA A 3 -3.45 18.69 -10.17
C ALA A 3 -3.74 17.22 -10.43
N GLU A 4 -3.34 16.33 -9.53
CA GLU A 4 -3.55 14.89 -9.64
C GLU A 4 -4.09 14.26 -8.35
N PRO A 5 -4.71 13.06 -8.47
CA PRO A 5 -5.20 12.32 -7.32
C PRO A 5 -4.06 11.91 -6.38
N ALA A 6 -4.33 12.00 -5.07
CA ALA A 6 -3.38 11.62 -4.03
C ALA A 6 -4.09 11.17 -2.76
N PHE A 7 -3.35 10.45 -1.91
CA PHE A 7 -3.74 10.12 -0.54
C PHE A 7 -2.63 10.53 0.44
N LEU A 8 -3.01 11.01 1.61
CA LEU A 8 -2.07 11.29 2.70
C LEU A 8 -1.65 9.98 3.38
N LEU A 9 -0.37 9.63 3.27
CA LEU A 9 0.21 8.49 3.97
C LEU A 9 0.69 8.87 5.37
N HIS A 10 1.45 9.96 5.48
CA HIS A 10 2.03 10.40 6.75
C HIS A 10 2.08 11.91 6.84
N ARG A 11 1.95 12.43 8.08
CA ARG A 11 2.07 13.84 8.39
C ARG A 11 2.85 14.06 9.69
N ARG A 12 3.79 14.99 9.67
CA ARG A 12 4.50 15.44 10.88
C ARG A 12 4.62 16.96 10.92
N ALA A 13 4.80 17.51 12.11
CA ALA A 13 5.06 18.93 12.28
C ALA A 13 6.36 19.34 11.55
N TYR A 14 6.33 20.49 10.91
CA TYR A 14 7.48 21.08 10.23
C TYR A 14 7.45 22.58 10.38
N ARG A 15 8.48 23.15 11.04
CA ARG A 15 8.51 24.57 11.45
C ARG A 15 7.26 24.93 12.26
N GLU A 16 7.00 26.21 12.47
CA GLU A 16 5.94 26.69 13.37
C GLU A 16 4.53 26.39 12.87
N THR A 17 4.26 26.54 11.57
CA THR A 17 2.91 26.49 11.01
C THR A 17 2.71 25.44 9.91
N SER A 18 3.79 24.87 9.40
CA SER A 18 3.77 23.94 8.25
C SER A 18 3.73 22.49 8.70
N ALA A 19 3.27 21.60 7.83
CA ALA A 19 3.43 20.17 7.97
C ALA A 19 4.32 19.61 6.87
N LEU A 20 5.16 18.63 7.21
CA LEU A 20 5.80 17.76 6.25
C LEU A 20 4.85 16.58 6.01
N VAL A 21 4.57 16.30 4.74
CA VAL A 21 3.63 15.27 4.35
C VAL A 21 4.27 14.31 3.35
N ASP A 22 4.00 13.02 3.51
CA ASP A 22 4.23 12.00 2.49
C ASP A 22 2.88 11.69 1.85
N LEU A 23 2.80 11.80 0.54
CA LEU A 23 1.61 11.57 -0.27
C LEU A 23 1.85 10.43 -1.25
N LEU A 24 0.90 9.53 -1.40
CA LEU A 24 0.83 8.60 -2.52
C LEU A 24 0.04 9.27 -3.63
N THR A 25 0.67 9.49 -4.78
CA THR A 25 0.09 10.16 -5.94
C THR A 25 -0.08 9.18 -7.09
N LEU A 26 -1.06 9.44 -7.97
CA LEU A 26 -1.39 8.53 -9.07
C LEU A 26 -0.24 8.38 -10.08
N ASN A 27 0.38 9.50 -10.49
CA ASN A 27 1.32 9.51 -11.61
C ASN A 27 2.79 9.67 -11.20
N HIS A 28 3.06 10.06 -9.95
CA HIS A 28 4.43 10.32 -9.47
C HIS A 28 4.80 9.46 -8.25
N GLY A 29 3.97 8.45 -7.91
CA GLY A 29 4.23 7.57 -6.77
C GLY A 29 4.25 8.31 -5.43
N ARG A 30 5.15 7.94 -4.53
CA ARG A 30 5.28 8.59 -3.23
C ARG A 30 6.10 9.88 -3.35
N ILE A 31 5.51 11.01 -2.96
CA ILE A 31 6.20 12.30 -2.90
C ILE A 31 6.24 12.83 -1.46
N ARG A 32 7.27 13.63 -1.16
CA ARG A 32 7.39 14.36 0.10
C ARG A 32 7.26 15.86 -0.15
N ALA A 33 6.37 16.51 0.61
CA ALA A 33 6.10 17.92 0.39
C ALA A 33 5.85 18.69 1.69
N VAL A 34 6.06 20.00 1.64
CA VAL A 34 5.69 20.96 2.69
C VAL A 34 4.29 21.50 2.39
N ALA A 35 3.38 21.31 3.33
CA ALA A 35 2.04 21.91 3.35
C ALA A 35 2.03 23.11 4.28
N HIS A 36 1.97 24.31 3.71
CA HIS A 36 1.89 25.54 4.52
C HIS A 36 0.55 25.63 5.26
N GLY A 37 0.60 26.09 6.52
CA GLY A 37 -0.58 26.13 7.39
C GLY A 37 -1.06 24.75 7.86
N GLY A 38 -0.39 23.67 7.53
CA GLY A 38 -0.79 22.30 7.89
C GLY A 38 -0.82 22.00 9.39
N GLN A 39 -0.16 22.82 10.21
CA GLN A 39 -0.18 22.74 11.68
C GLN A 39 -1.06 23.80 12.33
N ARG A 40 -1.37 24.88 11.61
CA ARG A 40 -2.11 26.00 12.18
C ARG A 40 -3.53 25.57 12.57
N PRO A 41 -3.96 25.74 13.84
CA PRO A 41 -5.31 25.43 14.28
C PRO A 41 -6.36 26.15 13.39
N GLY A 42 -7.44 25.48 13.02
CA GLY A 42 -8.52 26.05 12.21
C GLY A 42 -8.20 26.30 10.74
N SER A 43 -6.96 26.07 10.28
CA SER A 43 -6.64 26.28 8.86
C SER A 43 -7.30 25.23 7.96
N LYS A 44 -7.74 25.67 6.77
CA LYS A 44 -8.27 24.78 5.72
C LYS A 44 -7.25 23.70 5.34
N SER A 45 -5.97 24.04 5.34
CA SER A 45 -4.87 23.12 5.04
C SER A 45 -4.82 21.96 6.05
N ARG A 46 -4.91 22.25 7.35
CA ARG A 46 -4.94 21.22 8.40
C ARG A 46 -6.19 20.34 8.33
N GLN A 47 -7.35 20.92 8.03
CA GLN A 47 -8.61 20.18 7.90
C GLN A 47 -8.59 19.19 6.73
N ARG A 48 -7.94 19.54 5.62
CA ARG A 48 -7.82 18.69 4.43
C ARG A 48 -6.79 17.60 4.58
N LEU A 49 -5.76 17.79 5.40
CA LEU A 49 -4.71 16.80 5.69
C LEU A 49 -5.21 15.72 6.66
N GLN A 50 -6.24 15.01 6.25
CA GLN A 50 -6.75 13.85 6.99
C GLN A 50 -6.34 12.56 6.29
N PRO A 51 -5.92 11.52 7.03
CA PRO A 51 -5.67 10.21 6.44
C PRO A 51 -6.96 9.64 5.80
N PHE A 52 -6.78 8.77 4.82
CA PHE A 52 -7.88 8.05 4.15
C PHE A 52 -8.88 8.94 3.40
N THR A 53 -8.50 10.18 3.14
CA THR A 53 -9.30 11.13 2.35
C THR A 53 -8.70 11.27 0.96
N PRO A 54 -9.48 11.05 -0.12
CA PRO A 54 -9.03 11.35 -1.48
C PRO A 54 -8.74 12.84 -1.63
N LEU A 55 -7.57 13.15 -2.16
CA LEU A 55 -7.09 14.51 -2.39
C LEU A 55 -6.82 14.74 -3.87
N PHE A 56 -6.91 15.99 -4.30
CA PHE A 56 -6.29 16.51 -5.51
C PHE A 56 -5.19 17.47 -5.11
N VAL A 57 -3.98 17.22 -5.59
CA VAL A 57 -2.80 17.98 -5.20
C VAL A 57 -2.01 18.47 -6.40
N SER A 58 -1.41 19.63 -6.28
CA SER A 58 -0.30 20.05 -7.13
C SER A 58 0.82 20.63 -6.27
N TRP A 59 2.02 20.62 -6.81
CA TRP A 59 3.22 21.09 -6.10
C TRP A 59 4.19 21.78 -7.03
N ARG A 60 5.19 22.42 -6.44
CA ARG A 60 6.35 22.99 -7.13
C ARG A 60 7.65 22.48 -6.49
N GLY A 61 8.72 22.53 -7.26
CA GLY A 61 10.07 22.12 -6.88
C GLY A 61 10.43 20.75 -7.45
N GLU A 62 11.68 20.66 -7.95
CA GLU A 62 12.24 19.46 -8.56
C GLU A 62 13.02 18.60 -7.55
N ARG A 63 13.39 19.19 -6.42
CA ARG A 63 14.11 18.48 -5.35
C ARG A 63 13.18 17.51 -4.61
N GLU A 64 13.77 16.58 -3.89
CA GLU A 64 13.06 15.60 -3.04
C GLU A 64 11.97 16.25 -2.16
N LEU A 65 12.28 17.39 -1.56
CA LEU A 65 11.30 18.14 -0.76
C LEU A 65 10.54 19.14 -1.64
N LYS A 66 9.32 18.78 -1.99
CA LYS A 66 8.39 19.59 -2.78
C LYS A 66 7.65 20.62 -1.90
N ARG A 67 6.93 21.53 -2.53
CA ARG A 67 6.02 22.49 -1.86
C ARG A 67 4.63 22.37 -2.45
N LEU A 68 3.65 21.99 -1.66
CA LEU A 68 2.25 21.96 -2.11
C LEU A 68 1.77 23.37 -2.49
N THR A 69 1.16 23.46 -3.66
CA THR A 69 0.55 24.69 -4.19
C THR A 69 -0.96 24.62 -4.22
N LEU A 70 -1.51 23.42 -4.45
CA LEU A 70 -2.93 23.12 -4.37
C LEU A 70 -3.11 21.88 -3.51
N MET A 71 -4.18 21.85 -2.74
CA MET A 71 -4.66 20.68 -2.01
C MET A 71 -6.16 20.81 -1.78
N GLU A 72 -6.93 19.94 -2.39
CA GLU A 72 -8.38 19.89 -2.29
C GLU A 72 -8.82 18.47 -1.92
N SER A 73 -9.82 18.34 -1.05
CA SER A 73 -10.44 17.05 -0.77
C SER A 73 -11.47 16.75 -1.86
N ARG A 74 -11.44 15.54 -2.40
CA ARG A 74 -12.42 15.07 -3.40
C ARG A 74 -12.93 13.70 -3.02
N GLY A 75 -14.26 13.60 -2.85
CA GLY A 75 -14.91 12.35 -2.47
C GLY A 75 -15.08 12.20 -0.96
N HIS A 76 -15.47 11.01 -0.56
CA HIS A 76 -15.74 10.68 0.83
C HIS A 76 -14.48 10.18 1.52
N THR A 77 -14.26 10.65 2.75
CA THR A 77 -13.24 10.09 3.65
C THR A 77 -13.70 8.71 4.09
N ALA A 78 -12.84 7.71 3.98
CA ALA A 78 -13.11 6.41 4.57
C ALA A 78 -13.13 6.55 6.10
N LEU A 79 -14.31 6.39 6.68
CA LEU A 79 -14.50 6.42 8.14
C LEU A 79 -14.15 5.06 8.70
N LEU A 80 -12.89 4.89 9.08
CA LEU A 80 -12.36 3.63 9.59
C LEU A 80 -12.40 3.58 11.12
N ALA A 81 -12.79 2.44 11.68
CA ALA A 81 -12.78 2.16 13.11
C ALA A 81 -12.25 0.76 13.40
N GLY A 82 -11.83 0.50 14.65
CA GLY A 82 -11.36 -0.81 15.10
C GLY A 82 -10.25 -1.37 14.20
N GLU A 83 -10.39 -2.63 13.81
CA GLU A 83 -9.41 -3.31 12.95
C GLU A 83 -9.26 -2.66 11.56
N GLY A 84 -10.34 -2.12 10.97
CA GLY A 84 -10.27 -1.40 9.70
C GLY A 84 -9.33 -0.19 9.78
N LEU A 85 -9.39 0.55 10.89
CA LEU A 85 -8.47 1.66 11.14
C LEU A 85 -7.01 1.16 11.28
N LEU A 86 -6.80 0.09 12.03
CA LEU A 86 -5.45 -0.48 12.19
C LEU A 86 -4.86 -0.96 10.86
N CYS A 87 -5.67 -1.61 10.01
CA CYS A 87 -5.27 -2.01 8.66
C CYS A 87 -4.94 -0.80 7.78
N GLY A 88 -5.72 0.28 7.84
CA GLY A 88 -5.43 1.50 7.09
C GLY A 88 -4.14 2.19 7.55
N LEU A 89 -3.91 2.27 8.87
CA LEU A 89 -2.65 2.81 9.41
C LEU A 89 -1.45 1.95 9.03
N TYR A 90 -1.59 0.62 9.08
CA TYR A 90 -0.57 -0.31 8.62
C TYR A 90 -0.27 -0.12 7.13
N ALA A 91 -1.30 0.01 6.27
CA ALA A 91 -1.11 0.26 4.85
C ALA A 91 -0.32 1.56 4.58
N ASN A 92 -0.62 2.62 5.32
CA ASN A 92 0.12 3.87 5.25
C ASN A 92 1.59 3.69 5.69
N GLU A 93 1.81 2.94 6.76
CA GLU A 93 3.15 2.70 7.29
C GLU A 93 4.03 1.94 6.30
N ILE A 94 3.54 0.81 5.73
CA ILE A 94 4.33 0.02 4.78
C ILE A 94 4.62 0.80 3.50
N ALA A 95 3.65 1.56 2.96
CA ALA A 95 3.91 2.44 1.82
C ALA A 95 4.98 3.49 2.13
N THR A 96 4.89 4.12 3.30
CA THR A 96 5.86 5.15 3.70
C THR A 96 7.26 4.59 3.91
N ARG A 97 7.38 3.36 4.39
CA ARG A 97 8.66 2.70 4.66
C ARG A 97 9.28 2.07 3.41
N LEU A 98 8.47 1.44 2.57
CA LEU A 98 8.95 0.59 1.49
C LEU A 98 9.03 1.30 0.14
N LEU A 99 8.06 2.17 -0.22
CA LEU A 99 8.10 2.85 -1.51
C LEU A 99 9.19 3.92 -1.54
N PRO A 100 10.13 3.85 -2.48
CA PRO A 100 11.04 4.96 -2.78
C PRO A 100 10.27 6.21 -3.17
N LEU A 101 10.87 7.37 -2.96
CA LEU A 101 10.27 8.63 -3.44
C LEU A 101 10.30 8.64 -4.97
N GLU A 102 9.20 9.13 -5.54
CA GLU A 102 9.04 9.34 -7.00
C GLU A 102 9.08 8.05 -7.85
N LEU A 103 9.03 6.89 -7.22
CA LEU A 103 8.80 5.64 -7.94
C LEU A 103 7.33 5.58 -8.37
N VAL A 104 7.08 5.61 -9.67
CA VAL A 104 5.71 5.50 -10.21
C VAL A 104 5.13 4.14 -9.84
N ALA A 105 3.97 4.15 -9.18
CA ALA A 105 3.33 2.97 -8.61
C ALA A 105 1.80 3.05 -8.77
N THR A 106 1.35 3.12 -10.02
CA THR A 106 -0.07 3.30 -10.37
C THR A 106 -0.95 2.18 -9.81
N ASP A 107 -0.48 0.93 -9.86
CA ASP A 107 -1.21 -0.22 -9.32
C ASP A 107 -1.29 -0.17 -7.80
N VAL A 108 -0.22 0.24 -7.12
CA VAL A 108 -0.25 0.47 -5.67
C VAL A 108 -1.27 1.54 -5.31
N PHE A 109 -1.36 2.63 -6.09
CA PHE A 109 -2.37 3.66 -5.88
C PHE A 109 -3.79 3.11 -6.05
N ALA A 110 -4.04 2.32 -7.11
CA ALA A 110 -5.34 1.73 -7.38
C ALA A 110 -5.75 0.74 -6.28
N PHE A 111 -4.85 -0.17 -5.88
CA PHE A 111 -5.13 -1.11 -4.79
C PHE A 111 -5.25 -0.45 -3.43
N TYR A 112 -4.53 0.64 -3.16
CA TYR A 112 -4.73 1.43 -1.95
C TYR A 112 -6.12 2.06 -1.91
N SER A 113 -6.60 2.63 -3.02
CA SER A 113 -7.95 3.17 -3.11
C SER A 113 -9.01 2.09 -2.85
N ALA A 114 -8.90 0.95 -3.55
CA ALA A 114 -9.80 -0.19 -3.36
C ALA A 114 -9.74 -0.76 -1.93
N LEU A 115 -8.57 -0.77 -1.30
CA LEU A 115 -8.40 -1.17 0.09
C LEU A 115 -9.22 -0.26 1.01
N LEU A 116 -9.15 1.06 0.85
CA LEU A 116 -9.90 2.00 1.69
C LEU A 116 -11.40 1.77 1.60
N ASP A 117 -11.92 1.41 0.43
CA ASP A 117 -13.34 1.08 0.22
C ASP A 117 -13.73 -0.25 0.90
N ALA A 118 -12.82 -1.23 0.94
CA ALA A 118 -13.05 -2.56 1.54
C ALA A 118 -12.84 -2.60 3.06
N LEU A 119 -12.01 -1.73 3.64
CA LEU A 119 -11.66 -1.77 5.07
C LEU A 119 -12.86 -1.68 6.03
N PRO A 120 -13.95 -0.95 5.75
CA PRO A 120 -15.13 -0.94 6.60
C PRO A 120 -15.82 -2.30 6.68
N VAL A 121 -15.68 -3.17 5.66
CA VAL A 121 -16.36 -4.46 5.53
C VAL A 121 -15.45 -5.60 6.03
N PRO A 122 -15.73 -6.23 7.19
CA PRO A 122 -14.83 -7.25 7.77
C PRO A 122 -14.51 -8.42 6.83
N ALA A 123 -15.48 -8.87 6.02
CA ALA A 123 -15.32 -9.99 5.11
C ALA A 123 -14.36 -9.69 3.93
N GLU A 124 -14.27 -8.45 3.49
CA GLU A 124 -13.48 -8.01 2.34
C GLU A 124 -12.07 -7.56 2.74
N ARG A 125 -11.91 -7.11 3.98
CA ARG A 125 -10.70 -6.48 4.51
C ARG A 125 -9.44 -7.30 4.29
N GLY A 126 -9.49 -8.59 4.60
CA GLY A 126 -8.32 -9.47 4.53
C GLY A 126 -7.77 -9.60 3.12
N LEU A 127 -8.64 -9.85 2.14
CA LEU A 127 -8.23 -10.02 0.75
C LEU A 127 -7.74 -8.69 0.13
N ALA A 128 -8.46 -7.60 0.39
CA ALA A 128 -8.07 -6.29 -0.10
C ALA A 128 -6.68 -5.88 0.42
N LEU A 129 -6.39 -6.15 1.71
CA LEU A 129 -5.07 -5.88 2.28
C LEU A 129 -3.97 -6.71 1.60
N ARG A 130 -4.21 -8.01 1.34
CA ARG A 130 -3.24 -8.87 0.63
C ARG A 130 -2.98 -8.40 -0.81
N ARG A 131 -4.00 -7.96 -1.53
CA ARG A 131 -3.84 -7.39 -2.89
C ARG A 131 -2.98 -6.12 -2.87
N TYR A 132 -3.21 -5.25 -1.92
CA TYR A 132 -2.41 -4.05 -1.75
C TYR A 132 -0.94 -4.36 -1.42
N GLU A 133 -0.68 -5.27 -0.48
CA GLU A 133 0.67 -5.71 -0.15
C GLU A 133 1.35 -6.39 -1.35
N TRP A 134 0.61 -7.16 -2.13
CA TRP A 134 1.13 -7.80 -3.33
C TRP A 134 1.57 -6.77 -4.37
N ALA A 135 0.77 -5.75 -4.63
CA ALA A 135 1.14 -4.66 -5.53
C ALA A 135 2.41 -3.91 -5.06
N LEU A 136 2.62 -3.78 -3.75
CA LEU A 136 3.88 -3.26 -3.21
C LEU A 136 5.06 -4.18 -3.52
N LEU A 137 4.91 -5.50 -3.37
CA LEU A 137 5.97 -6.46 -3.72
C LEU A 137 6.30 -6.43 -5.21
N GLU A 138 5.30 -6.31 -6.08
CA GLU A 138 5.47 -6.24 -7.52
C GLU A 138 6.28 -5.01 -7.94
N VAL A 139 5.88 -3.83 -7.48
CA VAL A 139 6.58 -2.57 -7.85
C VAL A 139 8.00 -2.50 -7.28
N LEU A 140 8.28 -3.25 -6.21
CA LEU A 140 9.60 -3.35 -5.59
C LEU A 140 10.43 -4.53 -6.13
N GLU A 141 9.92 -5.28 -7.11
CA GLU A 141 10.54 -6.49 -7.64
C GLU A 141 10.89 -7.53 -6.55
N ALA A 142 10.04 -7.56 -5.52
CA ALA A 142 10.24 -8.39 -4.32
C ALA A 142 9.30 -9.59 -4.22
N THR A 143 8.54 -9.90 -5.27
CA THR A 143 7.65 -11.06 -5.32
C THR A 143 8.42 -12.36 -5.15
N PRO A 144 7.84 -13.39 -4.50
CA PRO A 144 8.42 -14.74 -4.43
C PRO A 144 8.61 -15.35 -5.83
N ARG A 145 9.59 -16.23 -5.97
CA ARG A 145 9.70 -17.11 -7.11
C ARG A 145 8.85 -18.36 -6.84
N PHE A 146 7.85 -18.66 -7.68
CA PHE A 146 6.97 -19.82 -7.53
C PHE A 146 7.63 -21.11 -8.01
N CYS A 147 8.78 -21.43 -7.45
CA CYS A 147 9.57 -22.63 -7.73
C CYS A 147 10.27 -23.10 -6.45
N THR A 148 10.88 -24.29 -6.51
CA THR A 148 11.82 -24.71 -5.46
C THR A 148 13.12 -23.89 -5.54
N PRO A 149 13.98 -23.89 -4.49
CA PRO A 149 15.26 -23.20 -4.55
C PRO A 149 16.13 -23.56 -5.75
N GLU A 150 16.05 -24.82 -6.20
CA GLU A 150 16.75 -25.37 -7.38
C GLU A 150 16.08 -24.97 -8.72
N GLY A 151 14.95 -24.26 -8.67
CA GLY A 151 14.20 -23.83 -9.87
C GLY A 151 13.17 -24.85 -10.39
N GLY A 152 12.92 -25.93 -9.65
CA GLY A 152 11.91 -26.93 -10.00
C GLY A 152 10.47 -26.45 -9.81
N ALA A 153 9.54 -26.97 -10.61
CA ALA A 153 8.11 -26.66 -10.48
C ALA A 153 7.55 -27.17 -9.14
N LEU A 154 6.58 -26.43 -8.59
CA LEU A 154 5.89 -26.83 -7.37
C LEU A 154 4.83 -27.92 -7.67
N ASP A 155 4.85 -29.02 -6.89
CA ASP A 155 3.81 -30.05 -6.95
C ASP A 155 2.50 -29.49 -6.33
N PRO A 156 1.36 -29.54 -7.04
CA PRO A 156 0.08 -29.05 -6.52
C PRO A 156 -0.39 -29.71 -5.23
N HIS A 157 0.02 -30.95 -4.99
CA HIS A 157 -0.42 -31.79 -3.87
C HIS A 157 0.54 -31.75 -2.65
N GLN A 158 1.71 -31.14 -2.82
CA GLN A 158 2.68 -30.98 -1.75
C GLN A 158 2.45 -29.65 -1.02
N ARG A 159 2.89 -29.58 0.27
CA ARG A 159 2.90 -28.36 1.07
C ARG A 159 4.27 -27.72 1.06
N TYR A 160 4.28 -26.39 1.09
CA TYR A 160 5.47 -25.58 1.00
C TYR A 160 5.49 -24.46 2.03
N ARG A 161 6.68 -24.09 2.46
CA ARG A 161 6.97 -22.90 3.23
C ARG A 161 7.83 -21.95 2.39
N PHE A 162 7.55 -20.67 2.50
CA PHE A 162 8.40 -19.65 1.87
C PHE A 162 9.75 -19.60 2.59
N ASP A 163 10.82 -19.59 1.80
CA ASP A 163 12.20 -19.39 2.25
C ASP A 163 12.69 -18.03 1.76
N ALA A 164 12.96 -17.13 2.72
CA ALA A 164 13.31 -15.74 2.42
C ALA A 164 14.69 -15.61 1.76
N ASP A 165 15.62 -16.50 2.08
CA ASP A 165 17.00 -16.43 1.55
C ASP A 165 17.03 -16.75 0.07
N SER A 166 16.34 -17.82 -0.35
CA SER A 166 16.22 -18.19 -1.76
C SER A 166 15.08 -17.45 -2.47
N ARG A 167 14.19 -16.77 -1.75
CA ARG A 167 12.93 -16.17 -2.24
C ARG A 167 12.07 -17.20 -2.99
N ALA A 168 12.10 -18.47 -2.60
CA ALA A 168 11.45 -19.61 -3.22
C ALA A 168 10.69 -20.43 -2.18
N PHE A 169 10.15 -21.58 -2.58
CA PHE A 169 9.31 -22.42 -1.74
C PHE A 169 9.98 -23.76 -1.47
N VAL A 170 10.21 -24.09 -0.21
CA VAL A 170 10.75 -25.37 0.24
C VAL A 170 9.63 -26.29 0.73
N ALA A 171 9.72 -27.58 0.41
CA ALA A 171 8.78 -28.58 0.88
C ALA A 171 8.72 -28.63 2.40
N ALA A 172 7.52 -28.73 2.97
CA ALA A 172 7.29 -28.74 4.40
C ALA A 172 6.06 -29.58 4.77
N GLU A 173 6.07 -30.17 5.96
CA GLU A 173 4.90 -30.88 6.47
C GLU A 173 3.72 -29.95 6.75
N GLN A 174 4.01 -28.75 7.25
CA GLN A 174 3.04 -27.68 7.47
C GLN A 174 3.36 -26.51 6.56
N GLY A 175 2.33 -25.98 5.88
CA GLY A 175 2.53 -24.87 4.95
C GLY A 175 1.37 -24.73 3.97
N ILE A 176 1.65 -24.02 2.89
CA ILE A 176 0.70 -23.71 1.85
C ILE A 176 0.73 -24.81 0.80
N GLU A 177 -0.45 -25.28 0.37
CA GLU A 177 -0.54 -26.27 -0.72
C GLU A 177 -0.06 -25.67 -2.05
N GLY A 178 0.68 -26.44 -2.85
CA GLY A 178 1.22 -26.00 -4.13
C GLY A 178 0.15 -25.50 -5.11
N ARG A 179 -1.06 -26.10 -5.09
CA ARG A 179 -2.19 -25.58 -5.89
C ARG A 179 -2.60 -24.16 -5.48
N THR A 180 -2.54 -23.83 -4.18
CA THR A 180 -2.84 -22.48 -3.69
C THR A 180 -1.76 -21.49 -4.13
N LEU A 181 -0.50 -21.90 -4.12
CA LEU A 181 0.60 -21.08 -4.63
C LEU A 181 0.47 -20.80 -6.13
N ARG A 182 -0.04 -21.76 -6.92
CA ARG A 182 -0.34 -21.54 -8.34
C ARG A 182 -1.44 -20.50 -8.57
N TYR A 183 -2.49 -20.49 -7.75
CA TYR A 183 -3.51 -19.43 -7.83
C TYR A 183 -2.92 -18.05 -7.57
N ILE A 184 -2.04 -17.94 -6.57
CA ILE A 184 -1.35 -16.69 -6.27
C ILE A 184 -0.47 -16.25 -7.44
N GLU A 185 0.34 -17.17 -8.00
CA GLU A 185 1.20 -16.92 -9.15
C GLU A 185 0.42 -16.43 -10.38
N GLN A 186 -0.74 -17.00 -10.63
CA GLN A 186 -1.62 -16.66 -11.76
C GLN A 186 -2.46 -15.40 -11.52
N GLY A 187 -2.39 -14.79 -10.34
CA GLY A 187 -3.23 -13.65 -9.98
C GLY A 187 -4.71 -14.00 -9.82
N ASP A 188 -5.04 -15.28 -9.65
CA ASP A 188 -6.41 -15.71 -9.35
C ASP A 188 -6.71 -15.56 -7.85
N TRP A 189 -7.41 -14.49 -7.52
CA TRP A 189 -7.72 -14.11 -6.14
C TRP A 189 -9.08 -14.59 -5.65
N GLN A 190 -9.75 -15.50 -6.38
CA GLN A 190 -11.09 -15.98 -6.06
C GLN A 190 -11.13 -17.14 -5.02
N PRO A 191 -10.14 -18.05 -4.94
CA PRO A 191 -10.24 -19.22 -4.05
C PRO A 191 -10.38 -18.86 -2.58
N THR A 192 -11.23 -19.60 -1.88
CA THR A 192 -11.42 -19.46 -0.43
C THR A 192 -10.11 -19.80 0.31
N GLY A 193 -9.77 -19.01 1.34
CA GLY A 193 -8.56 -19.23 2.14
C GLY A 193 -7.28 -18.57 1.58
N LEU A 194 -7.33 -17.98 0.40
CA LEU A 194 -6.19 -17.35 -0.24
C LEU A 194 -5.58 -16.21 0.62
N ALA A 195 -6.43 -15.42 1.28
CA ALA A 195 -5.95 -14.35 2.16
C ALA A 195 -5.08 -14.85 3.33
N SER A 196 -5.41 -16.04 3.88
CA SER A 196 -4.62 -16.67 4.93
C SER A 196 -3.30 -17.22 4.39
N ALA A 197 -3.30 -17.84 3.20
CA ALA A 197 -2.11 -18.34 2.53
C ALA A 197 -1.14 -17.21 2.20
N LEU A 198 -1.63 -16.12 1.63
CA LEU A 198 -0.83 -14.93 1.34
C LEU A 198 -0.23 -14.30 2.60
N LYS A 199 -0.97 -14.26 3.71
CA LYS A 199 -0.45 -13.76 4.98
C LYS A 199 0.76 -14.58 5.47
N ALA A 200 0.82 -15.87 5.17
CA ALA A 200 1.96 -16.71 5.52
C ALA A 200 3.18 -16.45 4.62
N VAL A 201 2.98 -16.06 3.37
CA VAL A 201 4.07 -15.68 2.44
C VAL A 201 4.65 -14.30 2.75
N MET A 202 3.81 -13.38 3.25
CA MET A 202 4.16 -11.96 3.44
C MET A 202 4.67 -11.63 4.87
N ARG A 203 4.91 -12.63 5.72
CA ARG A 203 5.51 -12.49 7.07
C ARG A 203 6.98 -12.82 7.09
#